data_786a1977842fdecae56ebdb1c28b00f6
#
_entry.id   786a1977842fdecae56ebdb1c28b00f6
#
_cell.length_a   1.000
_cell.length_b   1.000
_cell.length_c   1.000
_cell.angle_alpha   90.00
_cell.angle_beta   90.00
_cell.angle_gamma   90.00
#
_symmetry.space_group_name_H-M   'P 1'
#
loop_
_entity.id
_entity.type
_entity.pdbx_description
1 polymer ?
#
loop_
_entity_poly.entity_id
_entity_poly.type
_entity_poly.pdbx_seq_one_letter_code
_entity_poly.pdbx_strand_id
1 'polypeptide(L)'
;MSATLILARWIHFAAAVALVGVFSFRLFVGDPAFREAARTGRQVDNSPFTGRLTQIAVGSLLLIALSGTLWLLLQASVMSGRSISDVLHSGVLRTVLLRTQAGHDWLARTALLVLLALTLTWMHQRHHPPSRAPLIVAFVFASAALSALVWTGHAGAARGARGAVEQTVDAVHLLAAGIWLGGLGPLVLLLKAARRAEHERWLVVAQCATTRFSTLGILSIAGLLGTGIVNSWFLVGSLAALSSTAYGCCLLLKLGLFGITVAVATVNRTRLVPRFSAAHAFDSEAARGKTLRELQRNSAVELGLGVLILGVVAALGTLPPAAHPHTHVSSKGTPERRNVAMRIGFSTQNSPPPGAGTRSEVSLVRIHCGFLPASPPKGSLSAGDDRRL
;
A
#
# COMPACT_ATOMS: atom_id res chain seq x y z
N MET A 1 4.07 10.27 17.56
CA MET A 1 3.15 10.20 16.39
C MET A 1 1.81 9.71 16.89
N SER A 2 0.72 10.30 16.46
CA SER A 2 -0.58 9.98 17.03
C SER A 2 -1.07 8.60 16.58
N ALA A 3 -1.55 7.79 17.52
CA ALA A 3 -2.21 6.53 17.24
C ALA A 3 -3.33 6.69 16.19
N THR A 4 -3.95 7.87 16.15
CA THR A 4 -4.97 8.25 15.18
C THR A 4 -4.47 8.18 13.72
N LEU A 5 -3.22 8.60 13.46
CA LEU A 5 -2.63 8.53 12.11
C LEU A 5 -2.43 7.06 11.68
N ILE A 6 -1.92 6.21 12.59
CA ILE A 6 -1.72 4.77 12.33
C ILE A 6 -3.08 4.12 12.06
N LEU A 7 -4.10 4.43 12.87
CA LEU A 7 -5.44 3.90 12.71
C LEU A 7 -6.08 4.32 11.37
N ALA A 8 -5.97 5.62 11.01
CA ALA A 8 -6.48 6.13 9.74
C ALA A 8 -5.83 5.42 8.54
N ARG A 9 -4.51 5.21 8.57
CA ARG A 9 -3.76 4.46 7.56
C ARG A 9 -4.16 3.00 7.50
N TRP A 10 -4.31 2.36 8.66
CA TRP A 10 -4.73 0.97 8.73
C TRP A 10 -6.09 0.74 8.09
N ILE A 11 -7.10 1.54 8.47
CA ILE A 11 -8.44 1.49 7.89
C ILE A 11 -8.37 1.74 6.37
N HIS A 12 -7.59 2.74 5.95
CA HIS A 12 -7.41 3.07 4.54
C HIS A 12 -6.82 1.89 3.74
N PHE A 13 -5.75 1.27 4.24
CA PHE A 13 -5.12 0.12 3.59
C PHE A 13 -6.04 -1.10 3.55
N ALA A 14 -6.72 -1.41 4.67
CA ALA A 14 -7.65 -2.52 4.73
C ALA A 14 -8.81 -2.36 3.74
N ALA A 15 -9.38 -1.16 3.65
CA ALA A 15 -10.45 -0.85 2.70
C ALA A 15 -9.97 -0.89 1.24
N ALA A 16 -8.77 -0.37 0.94
CA ALA A 16 -8.21 -0.41 -0.42
C ALA A 16 -7.90 -1.85 -0.88
N VAL A 17 -7.34 -2.68 0.01
CA VAL A 17 -7.10 -4.11 -0.22
C VAL A 17 -8.41 -4.86 -0.42
N ALA A 18 -9.43 -4.61 0.41
CA ALA A 18 -10.74 -5.23 0.27
C ALA A 18 -11.40 -4.87 -1.07
N LEU A 19 -11.28 -3.62 -1.50
CA LEU A 19 -11.83 -3.13 -2.77
C LEU A 19 -11.24 -3.87 -3.97
N VAL A 20 -9.90 -3.97 -4.06
CA VAL A 20 -9.21 -4.76 -5.10
C VAL A 20 -9.61 -6.24 -5.00
N GLY A 21 -9.67 -6.77 -3.77
CA GLY A 21 -10.05 -8.16 -3.52
C GLY A 21 -11.44 -8.52 -4.02
N VAL A 22 -12.43 -7.66 -3.85
CA VAL A 22 -13.80 -7.87 -4.37
C VAL A 22 -13.79 -8.02 -5.89
N PHE A 23 -13.13 -7.12 -6.62
CA PHE A 23 -13.14 -7.15 -8.08
C PHE A 23 -12.27 -8.27 -8.65
N SER A 24 -11.09 -8.51 -8.08
CA SER A 24 -10.22 -9.63 -8.49
C SER A 24 -10.92 -10.97 -8.25
N PHE A 25 -11.56 -11.15 -7.09
CA PHE A 25 -12.31 -12.35 -6.79
C PHE A 25 -13.46 -12.57 -7.79
N ARG A 26 -14.25 -11.55 -8.09
CA ARG A 26 -15.31 -11.65 -9.09
C ARG A 26 -14.77 -12.04 -10.46
N LEU A 27 -13.71 -11.36 -10.93
CA LEU A 27 -13.15 -11.59 -12.28
C LEU A 27 -12.54 -12.98 -12.45
N PHE A 28 -11.72 -13.41 -11.47
CA PHE A 28 -10.84 -14.57 -11.64
C PHE A 28 -11.38 -15.83 -10.96
N VAL A 29 -12.27 -15.68 -9.96
CA VAL A 29 -12.72 -16.78 -9.10
C VAL A 29 -14.23 -16.94 -9.12
N GLY A 30 -15.00 -15.96 -8.64
CA GLY A 30 -16.44 -16.10 -8.38
C GLY A 30 -17.26 -16.25 -9.65
N ASP A 31 -17.25 -15.25 -10.52
CA ASP A 31 -18.06 -15.29 -11.76
C ASP A 31 -17.66 -16.47 -12.67
N PRO A 32 -16.37 -16.86 -12.81
CA PRO A 32 -15.99 -18.10 -13.48
C PRO A 32 -16.55 -19.37 -12.82
N ALA A 33 -16.57 -19.45 -11.46
CA ALA A 33 -17.09 -20.61 -10.75
C ALA A 33 -18.60 -20.76 -10.92
N PHE A 34 -19.36 -19.66 -10.89
CA PHE A 34 -20.80 -19.68 -11.18
C PHE A 34 -21.12 -20.09 -12.62
N ARG A 35 -20.31 -19.61 -13.58
CA ARG A 35 -20.47 -20.01 -14.99
C ARG A 35 -20.20 -21.49 -15.21
N GLU A 36 -19.19 -22.05 -14.54
CA GLU A 36 -18.86 -23.47 -14.64
C GLU A 36 -20.00 -24.34 -14.05
N ALA A 37 -20.53 -23.95 -12.89
CA ALA A 37 -21.69 -24.63 -12.32
C ALA A 37 -22.92 -24.58 -13.24
N ALA A 38 -23.16 -23.44 -13.90
CA ALA A 38 -24.27 -23.32 -14.87
C ALA A 38 -24.07 -24.23 -16.10
N ARG A 39 -22.84 -24.35 -16.62
CA ARG A 39 -22.51 -25.25 -17.75
C ARG A 39 -22.76 -26.72 -17.45
N THR A 40 -22.61 -27.13 -16.20
CA THR A 40 -22.87 -28.49 -15.73
C THR A 40 -24.34 -28.71 -15.31
N GLY A 41 -25.23 -27.81 -15.69
CA GLY A 41 -26.68 -27.89 -15.34
C GLY A 41 -26.99 -27.55 -13.87
N ARG A 42 -26.00 -27.07 -13.11
CA ARG A 42 -26.12 -26.71 -11.67
C ARG A 42 -26.20 -25.19 -11.47
N GLN A 43 -27.11 -24.55 -12.19
CA GLN A 43 -27.28 -23.10 -12.05
C GLN A 43 -27.73 -22.71 -10.64
N VAL A 44 -27.10 -21.66 -10.12
CA VAL A 44 -27.34 -21.09 -8.79
C VAL A 44 -27.68 -19.61 -8.95
N ASP A 45 -28.70 -19.14 -8.24
CA ASP A 45 -28.91 -17.69 -8.09
C ASP A 45 -27.75 -17.08 -7.28
N ASN A 46 -26.95 -16.29 -7.95
CA ASN A 46 -25.79 -15.60 -7.36
C ASN A 46 -26.09 -14.14 -6.97
N SER A 47 -27.33 -13.67 -7.20
CA SER A 47 -27.68 -12.26 -6.95
C SER A 47 -27.52 -11.84 -5.49
N PRO A 48 -27.86 -12.63 -4.45
CA PRO A 48 -27.64 -12.25 -3.07
C PRO A 48 -26.14 -12.18 -2.71
N PHE A 49 -25.33 -13.06 -3.31
CA PHE A 49 -23.88 -13.07 -3.09
C PHE A 49 -23.21 -11.85 -3.76
N THR A 50 -23.52 -11.60 -5.03
CA THR A 50 -22.98 -10.46 -5.78
C THR A 50 -23.45 -9.13 -5.18
N GLY A 51 -24.68 -9.05 -4.67
CA GLY A 51 -25.19 -7.90 -3.94
C GLY A 51 -24.37 -7.58 -2.69
N ARG A 52 -24.00 -8.60 -1.89
CA ARG A 52 -23.10 -8.42 -0.72
C ARG A 52 -21.72 -7.95 -1.12
N LEU A 53 -21.15 -8.47 -2.21
CA LEU A 53 -19.86 -8.02 -2.71
C LEU A 53 -19.92 -6.54 -3.15
N THR A 54 -21.01 -6.13 -3.78
CA THR A 54 -21.25 -4.72 -4.13
C THR A 54 -21.34 -3.84 -2.89
N GLN A 55 -22.05 -4.28 -1.84
CA GLN A 55 -22.11 -3.56 -0.56
C GLN A 55 -20.73 -3.41 0.09
N ILE A 56 -19.89 -4.46 0.05
CA ILE A 56 -18.49 -4.39 0.53
C ILE A 56 -17.69 -3.39 -0.30
N ALA A 57 -17.83 -3.38 -1.62
CA ALA A 57 -17.13 -2.43 -2.49
C ALA A 57 -17.55 -0.99 -2.19
N VAL A 58 -18.83 -0.70 -2.05
CA VAL A 58 -19.34 0.63 -1.69
C VAL A 58 -18.88 1.04 -0.29
N GLY A 59 -18.99 0.16 0.70
CA GLY A 59 -18.50 0.41 2.05
C GLY A 59 -16.98 0.67 2.08
N SER A 60 -16.20 -0.07 1.28
CA SER A 60 -14.76 0.16 1.13
C SER A 60 -14.46 1.52 0.50
N LEU A 61 -15.19 1.95 -0.52
CA LEU A 61 -15.06 3.29 -1.12
C LEU A 61 -15.32 4.40 -0.10
N LEU A 62 -16.38 4.28 0.69
CA LEU A 62 -16.70 5.25 1.75
C LEU A 62 -15.60 5.28 2.82
N LEU A 63 -15.12 4.11 3.26
CA LEU A 63 -14.04 4.03 4.23
C LEU A 63 -12.73 4.63 3.69
N ILE A 64 -12.39 4.40 2.42
CA ILE A 64 -11.22 4.99 1.77
C ILE A 64 -11.36 6.52 1.72
N ALA A 65 -12.53 7.04 1.33
CA ALA A 65 -12.77 8.47 1.27
C ALA A 65 -12.63 9.13 2.66
N LEU A 66 -13.28 8.58 3.68
CA LEU A 66 -13.24 9.11 5.05
C LEU A 66 -11.83 9.01 5.66
N SER A 67 -11.23 7.81 5.62
CA SER A 67 -9.90 7.59 6.18
C SER A 67 -8.80 8.34 5.42
N GLY A 68 -8.92 8.46 4.09
CA GLY A 68 -7.99 9.20 3.25
C GLY A 68 -8.05 10.70 3.51
N THR A 69 -9.24 11.27 3.69
CA THR A 69 -9.41 12.68 4.08
C THR A 69 -8.87 12.95 5.48
N LEU A 70 -9.18 12.08 6.44
CA LEU A 70 -8.60 12.18 7.80
C LEU A 70 -7.08 12.09 7.77
N TRP A 71 -6.52 11.15 7.01
CA TRP A 71 -5.06 11.02 6.86
C TRP A 71 -4.44 12.28 6.25
N LEU A 72 -5.04 12.87 5.21
CA LEU A 72 -4.56 14.11 4.60
C LEU A 72 -4.55 15.26 5.61
N LEU A 73 -5.62 15.43 6.38
CA LEU A 73 -5.74 16.48 7.41
C LEU A 73 -4.70 16.32 8.52
N LEU A 74 -4.52 15.09 9.01
CA LEU A 74 -3.50 14.77 10.02
C LEU A 74 -2.09 15.06 9.48
N GLN A 75 -1.82 14.69 8.23
CA GLN A 75 -0.52 14.93 7.61
C GLN A 75 -0.27 16.44 7.38
N ALA A 76 -1.27 17.18 6.92
CA ALA A 76 -1.19 18.64 6.77
C ALA A 76 -0.97 19.35 8.12
N SER A 77 -1.62 18.88 9.20
CA SER A 77 -1.40 19.35 10.57
C SER A 77 0.06 19.12 11.03
N VAL A 78 0.58 17.92 10.82
CA VAL A 78 1.97 17.58 11.17
C VAL A 78 2.97 18.42 10.37
N MET A 79 2.76 18.56 9.04
CA MET A 79 3.66 19.32 8.16
C MET A 79 3.66 20.83 8.47
N SER A 80 2.52 21.39 8.87
CA SER A 80 2.38 22.83 9.16
C SER A 80 2.64 23.20 10.62
N GLY A 81 2.67 22.24 11.54
CA GLY A 81 2.73 22.46 12.98
C GLY A 81 1.47 23.12 13.55
N ARG A 82 0.35 23.12 12.81
CA ARG A 82 -0.91 23.79 13.18
C ARG A 82 -1.98 22.77 13.59
N SER A 83 -2.99 23.24 14.33
CA SER A 83 -4.16 22.41 14.65
C SER A 83 -4.97 22.06 13.39
N ILE A 84 -5.76 20.99 13.43
CA ILE A 84 -6.62 20.60 12.30
C ILE A 84 -7.61 21.72 11.96
N SER A 85 -8.13 22.42 12.98
CA SER A 85 -9.02 23.58 12.80
C SER A 85 -8.32 24.68 11.99
N ASP A 86 -7.08 25.03 12.35
CA ASP A 86 -6.32 26.07 11.64
C ASP A 86 -5.97 25.63 10.22
N VAL A 87 -5.66 24.35 9.99
CA VAL A 87 -5.41 23.79 8.65
C VAL A 87 -6.61 23.99 7.72
N LEU A 88 -7.83 23.82 8.24
CA LEU A 88 -9.07 24.00 7.47
C LEU A 88 -9.34 25.47 7.11
N HIS A 89 -9.00 26.43 8.00
CA HIS A 89 -9.36 27.86 7.84
C HIS A 89 -8.23 28.73 7.27
N SER A 90 -6.97 28.30 7.37
CA SER A 90 -5.79 29.14 7.04
C SER A 90 -5.28 29.01 5.59
N GLY A 91 -5.97 28.29 4.69
CA GLY A 91 -5.49 28.04 3.33
C GLY A 91 -4.32 27.02 3.24
N VAL A 92 -3.85 26.48 4.37
CA VAL A 92 -2.80 25.43 4.41
C VAL A 92 -3.24 24.21 3.62
N LEU A 93 -4.49 23.76 3.77
CA LEU A 93 -5.01 22.61 3.04
C LEU A 93 -4.92 22.80 1.53
N ARG A 94 -5.28 23.99 1.02
CA ARG A 94 -5.15 24.33 -0.41
C ARG A 94 -3.69 24.27 -0.86
N THR A 95 -2.78 24.79 -0.05
CA THR A 95 -1.34 24.74 -0.34
C THR A 95 -0.84 23.30 -0.37
N VAL A 96 -1.22 22.48 0.60
CA VAL A 96 -0.85 21.05 0.63
C VAL A 96 -1.38 20.33 -0.61
N LEU A 97 -2.66 20.50 -0.95
CA LEU A 97 -3.29 19.85 -2.10
C LEU A 97 -2.66 20.25 -3.45
N LEU A 98 -2.37 21.54 -3.65
CA LEU A 98 -1.97 22.06 -4.95
C LEU A 98 -0.45 22.24 -5.13
N ARG A 99 0.33 22.20 -4.04
CA ARG A 99 1.76 22.52 -4.06
C ARG A 99 2.66 21.39 -3.54
N THR A 100 2.09 20.29 -3.03
CA THR A 100 2.87 19.17 -2.52
C THR A 100 2.61 17.89 -3.31
N GLN A 101 3.61 17.01 -3.35
CA GLN A 101 3.48 15.68 -3.96
C GLN A 101 2.34 14.89 -3.29
N ALA A 102 2.29 14.89 -1.95
CA ALA A 102 1.24 14.19 -1.19
C ALA A 102 -0.18 14.66 -1.56
N GLY A 103 -0.36 15.97 -1.85
CA GLY A 103 -1.64 16.51 -2.32
C GLY A 103 -1.98 16.03 -3.73
N HIS A 104 -1.03 16.06 -4.65
CA HIS A 104 -1.23 15.56 -6.02
C HIS A 104 -1.57 14.05 -6.03
N ASP A 105 -0.88 13.24 -5.21
CA ASP A 105 -1.16 11.81 -5.06
C ASP A 105 -2.57 11.57 -4.50
N TRP A 106 -2.99 12.39 -3.53
CA TRP A 106 -4.33 12.31 -2.97
C TRP A 106 -5.40 12.66 -4.01
N LEU A 107 -5.19 13.73 -4.80
CA LEU A 107 -6.10 14.12 -5.89
C LEU A 107 -6.21 13.04 -6.97
N ALA A 108 -5.09 12.48 -7.40
CA ALA A 108 -5.06 11.39 -8.40
C ALA A 108 -5.82 10.16 -7.92
N ARG A 109 -5.61 9.73 -6.66
CA ARG A 109 -6.35 8.61 -6.07
C ARG A 109 -7.85 8.91 -5.94
N THR A 110 -8.19 10.12 -5.52
CA THR A 110 -9.59 10.56 -5.42
C THR A 110 -10.28 10.51 -6.78
N ALA A 111 -9.62 10.99 -7.84
CA ALA A 111 -10.14 10.90 -9.21
C ALA A 111 -10.40 9.44 -9.64
N LEU A 112 -9.47 8.52 -9.37
CA LEU A 112 -9.65 7.09 -9.65
C LEU A 112 -10.83 6.49 -8.88
N LEU A 113 -11.01 6.86 -7.61
CA LEU A 113 -12.14 6.40 -6.79
C LEU A 113 -13.48 6.97 -7.26
N VAL A 114 -13.51 8.21 -7.74
CA VAL A 114 -14.70 8.81 -8.37
C VAL A 114 -15.07 8.08 -9.66
N LEU A 115 -14.08 7.80 -10.53
CA LEU A 115 -14.31 7.01 -11.75
C LEU A 115 -14.81 5.60 -11.43
N LEU A 116 -14.29 4.98 -10.39
CA LEU A 116 -14.78 3.69 -9.90
C LEU A 116 -16.22 3.81 -9.38
N ALA A 117 -16.55 4.83 -8.58
CA ALA A 117 -17.90 5.06 -8.09
C ALA A 117 -18.90 5.26 -9.25
N LEU A 118 -18.53 6.04 -10.26
CA LEU A 118 -19.32 6.23 -11.48
C LEU A 118 -19.53 4.90 -12.23
N THR A 119 -18.48 4.07 -12.32
CA THR A 119 -18.56 2.74 -12.93
C THR A 119 -19.56 1.85 -12.17
N LEU A 120 -19.49 1.83 -10.84
CA LEU A 120 -20.42 1.04 -10.01
C LEU A 120 -21.85 1.53 -10.11
N THR A 121 -22.07 2.85 -10.12
CA THR A 121 -23.39 3.46 -10.29
C THR A 121 -23.96 3.09 -11.65
N TRP A 122 -23.16 3.19 -12.70
CA TRP A 122 -23.56 2.79 -14.04
C TRP A 122 -23.91 1.30 -14.12
N MET A 123 -23.10 0.42 -13.49
CA MET A 123 -23.40 -1.02 -13.40
C MET A 123 -24.71 -1.31 -12.66
N HIS A 124 -25.02 -0.55 -11.62
CA HIS A 124 -26.23 -0.70 -10.83
C HIS A 124 -27.49 -0.29 -11.61
N GLN A 125 -27.41 0.77 -12.42
CA GLN A 125 -28.53 1.26 -13.23
C GLN A 125 -28.87 0.36 -14.44
N ARG A 126 -27.92 -0.46 -14.89
CA ARG A 126 -28.11 -1.38 -16.01
C ARG A 126 -28.65 -2.73 -15.49
N HIS A 127 -29.93 -3.01 -15.74
CA HIS A 127 -30.61 -4.26 -15.34
C HIS A 127 -30.14 -5.51 -16.11
N HIS A 128 -29.31 -5.37 -17.12
CA HIS A 128 -28.76 -6.51 -17.88
C HIS A 128 -27.53 -7.09 -17.18
N PRO A 129 -27.28 -8.44 -17.29
CA PRO A 129 -26.07 -9.04 -16.76
C PRO A 129 -24.86 -8.33 -17.38
N PRO A 130 -23.97 -7.77 -16.57
CA PRO A 130 -22.91 -6.95 -17.09
C PRO A 130 -21.97 -7.79 -17.96
N SER A 131 -21.65 -7.27 -19.15
CA SER A 131 -20.47 -7.73 -19.87
C SER A 131 -19.27 -7.70 -18.91
N ARG A 132 -18.23 -8.50 -19.14
CA ARG A 132 -17.03 -8.47 -18.28
C ARG A 132 -16.32 -7.12 -18.27
N ALA A 133 -16.56 -6.28 -19.30
CA ALA A 133 -15.85 -5.00 -19.47
C ALA A 133 -16.00 -4.06 -18.28
N PRO A 134 -17.18 -3.73 -17.73
CA PRO A 134 -17.26 -2.81 -16.60
C PRO A 134 -16.63 -3.38 -15.33
N LEU A 135 -16.63 -4.70 -15.15
CA LEU A 135 -15.95 -5.35 -14.03
C LEU A 135 -14.42 -5.24 -14.17
N ILE A 136 -13.90 -5.36 -15.41
CA ILE A 136 -12.47 -5.13 -15.70
C ILE A 136 -12.11 -3.66 -15.43
N VAL A 137 -12.93 -2.72 -15.88
CA VAL A 137 -12.72 -1.28 -15.63
C VAL A 137 -12.71 -0.98 -14.13
N ALA A 138 -13.67 -1.54 -13.37
CA ALA A 138 -13.69 -1.40 -11.92
C ALA A 138 -12.44 -1.97 -11.24
N PHE A 139 -11.99 -3.16 -11.68
CA PHE A 139 -10.75 -3.77 -11.20
C PHE A 139 -9.53 -2.91 -11.52
N VAL A 140 -9.44 -2.35 -12.72
CA VAL A 140 -8.32 -1.47 -13.13
C VAL A 140 -8.29 -0.20 -12.26
N PHE A 141 -9.43 0.48 -12.07
CA PHE A 141 -9.45 1.68 -11.21
C PHE A 141 -9.12 1.37 -9.75
N ALA A 142 -9.65 0.28 -9.19
CA ALA A 142 -9.32 -0.14 -7.83
C ALA A 142 -7.82 -0.47 -7.69
N SER A 143 -7.26 -1.19 -8.66
CA SER A 143 -5.84 -1.57 -8.70
C SER A 143 -4.93 -0.35 -8.85
N ALA A 144 -5.28 0.60 -9.73
CA ALA A 144 -4.54 1.85 -9.89
C ALA A 144 -4.57 2.71 -8.61
N ALA A 145 -5.74 2.81 -7.95
CA ALA A 145 -5.88 3.53 -6.68
C ALA A 145 -5.06 2.89 -5.55
N LEU A 146 -5.00 1.55 -5.47
CA LEU A 146 -4.16 0.84 -4.51
C LEU A 146 -2.67 1.03 -4.82
N SER A 147 -2.26 0.88 -6.09
CA SER A 147 -0.87 1.06 -6.52
C SER A 147 -0.36 2.48 -6.30
N ALA A 148 -1.22 3.49 -6.43
CA ALA A 148 -0.88 4.89 -6.17
C ALA A 148 -0.48 5.16 -4.69
N LEU A 149 -0.72 4.23 -3.76
CA LEU A 149 -0.21 4.33 -2.38
C LEU A 149 1.32 4.27 -2.29
N VAL A 150 2.00 3.76 -3.32
CA VAL A 150 3.47 3.73 -3.42
C VAL A 150 4.07 5.13 -3.25
N TRP A 151 3.44 6.15 -3.83
CA TRP A 151 3.93 7.53 -3.75
C TRP A 151 3.79 8.16 -2.37
N THR A 152 2.99 7.58 -1.48
CA THR A 152 2.88 8.03 -0.07
C THR A 152 3.90 7.39 0.85
N GLY A 153 4.66 6.39 0.37
CA GLY A 153 5.69 5.67 1.10
C GLY A 153 7.11 6.16 0.80
N HIS A 154 8.11 5.42 1.30
CA HIS A 154 9.52 5.72 1.10
C HIS A 154 9.96 5.62 -0.37
N ALA A 155 9.37 4.73 -1.14
CA ALA A 155 9.62 4.59 -2.58
C ALA A 155 9.26 5.85 -3.38
N GLY A 156 8.27 6.63 -2.93
CA GLY A 156 7.89 7.90 -3.55
C GLY A 156 8.96 9.00 -3.48
N ALA A 157 9.91 8.90 -2.55
CA ALA A 157 11.03 9.84 -2.42
C ALA A 157 12.21 9.52 -3.35
N ALA A 158 12.31 8.29 -3.85
CA ALA A 158 13.40 7.84 -4.71
C ALA A 158 13.21 8.38 -6.14
N ARG A 159 14.30 8.83 -6.78
CA ARG A 159 14.30 9.44 -8.12
C ARG A 159 15.17 8.65 -9.10
N GLY A 160 14.96 8.89 -10.39
CA GLY A 160 15.72 8.22 -11.47
C GLY A 160 15.31 6.77 -11.67
N ALA A 161 16.13 6.00 -12.39
CA ALA A 161 15.86 4.61 -12.74
C ALA A 161 15.68 3.70 -11.51
N ARG A 162 16.49 3.90 -10.46
CA ARG A 162 16.36 3.18 -9.20
C ARG A 162 14.99 3.41 -8.55
N GLY A 163 14.54 4.67 -8.48
CA GLY A 163 13.23 5.01 -7.93
C GLY A 163 12.07 4.38 -8.71
N ALA A 164 12.17 4.34 -10.05
CA ALA A 164 11.17 3.67 -10.86
C ALA A 164 11.08 2.16 -10.57
N VAL A 165 12.22 1.48 -10.37
CA VAL A 165 12.25 0.07 -9.97
C VAL A 165 11.61 -0.13 -8.60
N GLU A 166 11.99 0.66 -7.59
CA GLU A 166 11.44 0.59 -6.23
C GLU A 166 9.91 0.78 -6.25
N GLN A 167 9.41 1.78 -6.99
CA GLN A 167 7.98 2.07 -7.13
C GLN A 167 7.23 0.93 -7.84
N THR A 168 7.81 0.36 -8.90
CA THR A 168 7.19 -0.76 -9.62
C THR A 168 7.10 -2.01 -8.74
N VAL A 169 8.18 -2.35 -8.04
CA VAL A 169 8.23 -3.50 -7.12
C VAL A 169 7.21 -3.33 -6.00
N ASP A 170 7.09 -2.13 -5.44
CA ASP A 170 6.13 -1.82 -4.38
C ASP A 170 4.68 -1.88 -4.89
N ALA A 171 4.41 -1.38 -6.11
CA ALA A 171 3.10 -1.49 -6.74
C ALA A 171 2.68 -2.96 -6.96
N VAL A 172 3.59 -3.79 -7.46
CA VAL A 172 3.35 -5.25 -7.63
C VAL A 172 3.11 -5.91 -6.27
N HIS A 173 3.86 -5.53 -5.22
CA HIS A 173 3.66 -6.01 -3.85
C HIS A 173 2.26 -5.68 -3.33
N LEU A 174 1.82 -4.44 -3.48
CA LEU A 174 0.49 -3.99 -3.06
C LEU A 174 -0.62 -4.70 -3.84
N LEU A 175 -0.46 -4.87 -5.15
CA LEU A 175 -1.44 -5.59 -5.98
C LEU A 175 -1.54 -7.06 -5.59
N ALA A 176 -0.43 -7.75 -5.40
CA ALA A 176 -0.42 -9.14 -4.95
C ALA A 176 -1.09 -9.30 -3.58
N ALA A 177 -0.83 -8.38 -2.64
CA ALA A 177 -1.51 -8.33 -1.36
C ALA A 177 -3.02 -8.06 -1.52
N GLY A 178 -3.41 -7.10 -2.37
CA GLY A 178 -4.80 -6.74 -2.65
C GLY A 178 -5.59 -7.92 -3.24
N ILE A 179 -5.00 -8.64 -4.18
CA ILE A 179 -5.62 -9.80 -4.83
C ILE A 179 -5.79 -10.95 -3.83
N TRP A 180 -4.75 -11.29 -3.07
CA TRP A 180 -4.78 -12.43 -2.16
C TRP A 180 -5.55 -12.12 -0.87
N LEU A 181 -5.06 -11.18 -0.05
CA LEU A 181 -5.69 -10.87 1.24
C LEU A 181 -7.10 -10.31 1.05
N GLY A 182 -7.28 -9.42 0.07
CA GLY A 182 -8.60 -8.84 -0.23
C GLY A 182 -9.58 -9.88 -0.76
N GLY A 183 -9.12 -10.87 -1.53
CA GLY A 183 -9.94 -11.95 -2.07
C GLY A 183 -10.39 -12.99 -1.03
N LEU A 184 -9.72 -13.08 0.14
CA LEU A 184 -10.11 -13.99 1.23
C LEU A 184 -11.50 -13.64 1.79
N GLY A 185 -11.85 -12.37 1.92
CA GLY A 185 -13.17 -11.95 2.40
C GLY A 185 -14.32 -12.50 1.55
N PRO A 186 -14.35 -12.24 0.24
CA PRO A 186 -15.28 -12.87 -0.70
C PRO A 186 -15.29 -14.39 -0.66
N LEU A 187 -14.11 -15.04 -0.55
CA LEU A 187 -14.03 -16.50 -0.44
C LEU A 187 -14.73 -17.02 0.81
N VAL A 188 -14.44 -16.43 1.98
CA VAL A 188 -15.09 -16.80 3.26
C VAL A 188 -16.62 -16.65 3.17
N LEU A 189 -17.10 -15.58 2.52
CA LEU A 189 -18.53 -15.35 2.30
C LEU A 189 -19.13 -16.41 1.38
N LEU A 190 -18.45 -16.81 0.31
CA LEU A 190 -18.90 -17.84 -0.63
C LEU A 190 -18.96 -19.20 0.07
N LEU A 191 -17.93 -19.60 0.82
CA LEU A 191 -17.91 -20.84 1.60
C LEU A 191 -19.01 -20.87 2.67
N LYS A 192 -19.28 -19.71 3.31
CA LYS A 192 -20.41 -19.55 4.24
C LYS A 192 -21.76 -19.72 3.54
N ALA A 193 -21.93 -19.18 2.35
CA ALA A 193 -23.14 -19.33 1.55
C ALA A 193 -23.35 -20.80 1.16
N ALA A 194 -22.29 -21.47 0.68
CA ALA A 194 -22.34 -22.89 0.32
C ALA A 194 -22.69 -23.79 1.52
N ARG A 195 -22.21 -23.49 2.72
CA ARG A 195 -22.56 -24.22 3.96
C ARG A 195 -24.03 -24.05 4.35
N ARG A 196 -24.62 -22.87 4.13
CA ARG A 196 -26.00 -22.57 4.53
C ARG A 196 -27.03 -23.10 3.53
N ALA A 197 -26.61 -23.21 2.27
CA ALA A 197 -27.53 -23.56 1.20
C ALA A 197 -27.92 -25.04 1.20
N GLU A 198 -27.13 -25.95 1.81
CA GLU A 198 -27.35 -27.41 1.88
C GLU A 198 -27.61 -28.08 0.54
N HIS A 199 -27.36 -27.38 -0.59
CA HIS A 199 -27.63 -27.85 -1.95
C HIS A 199 -26.33 -28.18 -2.67
N GLU A 200 -26.26 -29.31 -3.34
CA GLU A 200 -25.12 -29.75 -4.15
C GLU A 200 -24.60 -28.68 -5.14
N ARG A 201 -25.51 -27.89 -5.71
CA ARG A 201 -25.16 -26.82 -6.65
C ARG A 201 -24.16 -25.79 -6.07
N TRP A 202 -24.34 -25.40 -4.82
CA TRP A 202 -23.43 -24.49 -4.13
C TRP A 202 -22.09 -25.13 -3.80
N LEU A 203 -22.06 -26.45 -3.58
CA LEU A 203 -20.82 -27.18 -3.35
C LEU A 203 -19.93 -27.18 -4.58
N VAL A 204 -20.48 -27.33 -5.78
CA VAL A 204 -19.73 -27.24 -7.03
C VAL A 204 -19.15 -25.85 -7.24
N VAL A 205 -19.92 -24.80 -6.95
CA VAL A 205 -19.41 -23.41 -7.01
C VAL A 205 -18.27 -23.22 -6.01
N ALA A 206 -18.44 -23.69 -4.75
CA ALA A 206 -17.43 -23.57 -3.71
C ALA A 206 -16.14 -24.30 -4.07
N GLN A 207 -16.24 -25.50 -4.64
CA GLN A 207 -15.11 -26.30 -5.08
C GLN A 207 -14.33 -25.63 -6.21
N CYS A 208 -15.03 -25.18 -7.25
CA CYS A 208 -14.42 -24.47 -8.37
C CYS A 208 -13.77 -23.17 -7.90
N ALA A 209 -14.47 -22.39 -7.06
CA ALA A 209 -13.96 -21.14 -6.51
C ALA A 209 -12.70 -21.36 -5.65
N THR A 210 -12.70 -22.38 -4.78
CA THR A 210 -11.55 -22.67 -3.90
C THR A 210 -10.33 -23.10 -4.70
N THR A 211 -10.49 -23.93 -5.73
CA THR A 211 -9.40 -24.35 -6.61
C THR A 211 -8.80 -23.17 -7.37
N ARG A 212 -9.65 -22.31 -7.96
CA ARG A 212 -9.22 -21.09 -8.66
C ARG A 212 -8.52 -20.11 -7.72
N PHE A 213 -9.10 -19.88 -6.54
CA PHE A 213 -8.50 -18.99 -5.53
C PHE A 213 -7.15 -19.53 -5.03
N SER A 214 -7.02 -20.83 -4.84
CA SER A 214 -5.76 -21.47 -4.46
C SER A 214 -4.66 -21.24 -5.50
N THR A 215 -4.98 -21.30 -6.80
CA THR A 215 -3.99 -20.98 -7.87
C THR A 215 -3.62 -19.50 -7.86
N LEU A 216 -4.61 -18.61 -7.73
CA LEU A 216 -4.39 -17.17 -7.63
C LEU A 216 -3.52 -16.82 -6.41
N GLY A 217 -3.76 -17.51 -5.27
CA GLY A 217 -2.99 -17.36 -4.04
C GLY A 217 -1.51 -17.70 -4.22
N ILE A 218 -1.17 -18.77 -4.96
CA ILE A 218 0.25 -19.11 -5.24
C ILE A 218 0.94 -17.98 -6.01
N LEU A 219 0.31 -17.51 -7.08
CA LEU A 219 0.88 -16.43 -7.88
C LEU A 219 1.09 -15.16 -7.04
N SER A 220 0.11 -14.84 -6.19
CA SER A 220 0.20 -13.68 -5.29
C SER A 220 1.28 -13.86 -4.23
N ILE A 221 1.38 -15.04 -3.59
CA ILE A 221 2.42 -15.33 -2.58
C ILE A 221 3.81 -15.29 -3.21
N ALA A 222 3.99 -15.85 -4.41
CA ALA A 222 5.24 -15.78 -5.13
C ALA A 222 5.63 -14.32 -5.45
N GLY A 223 4.66 -13.52 -5.91
CA GLY A 223 4.84 -12.08 -6.12
C GLY A 223 5.21 -11.34 -4.83
N LEU A 224 4.53 -11.62 -3.72
CA LEU A 224 4.82 -11.02 -2.41
C LEU A 224 6.21 -11.39 -1.89
N LEU A 225 6.64 -12.64 -2.05
CA LEU A 225 7.98 -13.09 -1.65
C LEU A 225 9.06 -12.41 -2.50
N GLY A 226 8.93 -12.45 -3.83
CA GLY A 226 9.90 -11.84 -4.72
C GLY A 226 10.04 -10.34 -4.50
N THR A 227 8.93 -9.61 -4.48
CA THR A 227 8.92 -8.17 -4.22
C THR A 227 9.31 -7.83 -2.79
N GLY A 228 8.96 -8.67 -1.82
CA GLY A 228 9.33 -8.50 -0.41
C GLY A 228 10.83 -8.59 -0.17
N ILE A 229 11.53 -9.51 -0.87
CA ILE A 229 13.00 -9.62 -0.83
C ILE A 229 13.63 -8.33 -1.37
N VAL A 230 13.17 -7.87 -2.53
CA VAL A 230 13.70 -6.64 -3.15
C VAL A 230 13.43 -5.42 -2.25
N ASN A 231 12.23 -5.25 -1.72
CA ASN A 231 11.89 -4.16 -0.80
C ASN A 231 12.71 -4.20 0.50
N SER A 232 12.96 -5.41 1.04
CA SER A 232 13.80 -5.56 2.24
C SER A 232 15.25 -5.15 1.97
N TRP A 233 15.77 -5.48 0.79
CA TRP A 233 17.12 -5.07 0.38
C TRP A 233 17.29 -3.55 0.37
N PHE A 234 16.31 -2.82 -0.18
CA PHE A 234 16.37 -1.36 -0.25
C PHE A 234 16.15 -0.66 1.11
N LEU A 235 15.33 -1.23 2.00
CA LEU A 235 14.87 -0.54 3.21
C LEU A 235 15.66 -0.88 4.47
N VAL A 236 16.34 -2.03 4.53
CA VAL A 236 17.00 -2.53 5.77
C VAL A 236 18.48 -2.22 5.78
N GLY A 237 19.18 -2.35 4.66
CA GLY A 237 20.60 -2.06 4.50
C GLY A 237 21.56 -3.05 5.20
N SER A 238 21.24 -3.57 6.41
CA SER A 238 22.04 -4.56 7.11
C SER A 238 21.21 -5.51 7.98
N LEU A 239 21.68 -6.74 8.18
CA LEU A 239 21.03 -7.73 9.06
C LEU A 239 20.99 -7.29 10.53
N ALA A 240 22.01 -6.56 10.99
CA ALA A 240 22.04 -6.02 12.35
C ALA A 240 20.92 -5.01 12.59
N ALA A 241 20.56 -4.21 11.58
CA ALA A 241 19.48 -3.22 11.67
C ALA A 241 18.09 -3.84 11.84
N LEU A 242 17.91 -5.13 11.48
CA LEU A 242 16.65 -5.85 11.68
C LEU A 242 16.29 -6.03 13.15
N SER A 243 17.27 -6.27 14.02
CA SER A 243 17.02 -6.51 15.46
C SER A 243 17.27 -5.27 16.32
N SER A 244 18.05 -4.29 15.83
CA SER A 244 18.45 -3.14 16.62
C SER A 244 17.57 -1.89 16.42
N THR A 245 16.66 -1.89 15.43
CA THR A 245 15.80 -0.73 15.14
C THR A 245 14.32 -1.07 15.33
N ALA A 246 13.50 -0.08 15.74
CA ALA A 246 12.05 -0.23 15.83
C ALA A 246 11.43 -0.63 14.48
N TYR A 247 11.96 -0.11 13.37
CA TYR A 247 11.57 -0.48 12.02
C TYR A 247 11.84 -1.97 11.75
N GLY A 248 13.04 -2.45 12.06
CA GLY A 248 13.44 -3.83 11.87
C GLY A 248 12.60 -4.80 12.70
N CYS A 249 12.34 -4.49 13.99
CA CYS A 249 11.46 -5.30 14.84
C CYS A 249 10.03 -5.41 14.27
N CYS A 250 9.45 -4.30 13.81
CA CYS A 250 8.14 -4.32 13.13
C CYS A 250 8.17 -5.11 11.82
N LEU A 251 9.27 -5.05 11.06
CA LEU A 251 9.45 -5.85 9.85
C LEU A 251 9.53 -7.35 10.17
N LEU A 252 10.27 -7.74 11.21
CA LEU A 252 10.32 -9.13 11.68
C LEU A 252 8.94 -9.64 12.11
N LEU A 253 8.17 -8.82 12.83
CA LEU A 253 6.79 -9.15 13.18
C LEU A 253 5.93 -9.36 11.93
N LYS A 254 6.02 -8.46 10.93
CA LYS A 254 5.34 -8.61 9.63
C LYS A 254 5.70 -9.93 8.95
N LEU A 255 6.99 -10.27 8.90
CA LEU A 255 7.49 -11.49 8.27
C LEU A 255 7.03 -12.74 9.00
N GLY A 256 7.03 -12.74 10.34
CA GLY A 256 6.51 -13.83 11.15
C GLY A 256 5.01 -14.07 10.92
N LEU A 257 4.20 -13.01 10.97
CA LEU A 257 2.77 -13.10 10.66
C LEU A 257 2.50 -13.59 9.23
N PHE A 258 3.27 -13.10 8.27
CA PHE A 258 3.19 -13.55 6.87
C PHE A 258 3.54 -15.04 6.76
N GLY A 259 4.60 -15.51 7.42
CA GLY A 259 4.99 -16.92 7.44
C GLY A 259 3.87 -17.83 8.01
N ILE A 260 3.22 -17.40 9.09
CA ILE A 260 2.06 -18.11 9.66
C ILE A 260 0.91 -18.16 8.66
N THR A 261 0.62 -17.03 8.00
CA THR A 261 -0.46 -16.96 6.99
C THR A 261 -0.19 -17.90 5.82
N VAL A 262 1.05 -17.92 5.31
CA VAL A 262 1.48 -18.84 4.23
C VAL A 262 1.41 -20.31 4.68
N ALA A 263 1.76 -20.62 5.93
CA ALA A 263 1.63 -21.97 6.47
C ALA A 263 0.17 -22.45 6.48
N VAL A 264 -0.77 -21.61 6.93
CA VAL A 264 -2.21 -21.90 6.89
C VAL A 264 -2.70 -22.08 5.45
N ALA A 265 -2.31 -21.18 4.53
CA ALA A 265 -2.64 -21.28 3.11
C ALA A 265 -2.10 -22.58 2.47
N THR A 266 -0.89 -23.01 2.88
CA THR A 266 -0.29 -24.27 2.43
C THR A 266 -1.09 -25.47 2.89
N VAL A 267 -1.52 -25.50 4.15
CA VAL A 267 -2.42 -26.57 4.65
C VAL A 267 -3.73 -26.60 3.88
N ASN A 268 -4.34 -25.44 3.62
CA ASN A 268 -5.55 -25.35 2.81
C ASN A 268 -5.33 -25.96 1.42
N ARG A 269 -4.24 -25.57 0.74
CA ARG A 269 -3.97 -26.03 -0.61
C ARG A 269 -3.61 -27.50 -0.69
N THR A 270 -2.75 -28.00 0.18
CA THR A 270 -2.18 -29.35 0.06
C THR A 270 -3.03 -30.43 0.69
N ARG A 271 -3.87 -30.08 1.66
CA ARG A 271 -4.69 -31.04 2.39
C ARG A 271 -6.19 -30.85 2.19
N LEU A 272 -6.70 -29.62 2.34
CA LEU A 272 -8.16 -29.40 2.36
C LEU A 272 -8.74 -29.26 0.96
N VAL A 273 -8.10 -28.55 0.04
CA VAL A 273 -8.58 -28.39 -1.35
C VAL A 273 -8.66 -29.75 -2.07
N PRO A 274 -7.62 -30.62 -2.05
CA PRO A 274 -7.71 -31.94 -2.67
C PRO A 274 -8.80 -32.82 -2.05
N ARG A 275 -8.92 -32.83 -0.71
CA ARG A 275 -9.98 -33.58 -0.01
C ARG A 275 -11.37 -33.09 -0.42
N PHE A 276 -11.57 -31.77 -0.50
CA PHE A 276 -12.82 -31.18 -0.92
C PHE A 276 -13.16 -31.51 -2.38
N SER A 277 -12.15 -31.62 -3.25
CA SER A 277 -12.33 -32.03 -4.65
C SER A 277 -12.61 -33.53 -4.81
N ALA A 278 -11.95 -34.37 -4.01
CA ALA A 278 -12.15 -35.83 -4.07
C ALA A 278 -13.46 -36.30 -3.40
N ALA A 279 -13.99 -35.52 -2.46
CA ALA A 279 -15.17 -35.89 -1.66
C ALA A 279 -16.46 -36.10 -2.46
N HIS A 280 -16.48 -35.76 -3.76
CA HIS A 280 -17.63 -36.05 -4.63
C HIS A 280 -17.75 -37.56 -5.03
N ALA A 281 -16.64 -38.30 -4.90
CA ALA A 281 -16.61 -39.67 -5.39
C ALA A 281 -16.86 -40.74 -4.29
N PHE A 282 -16.50 -40.47 -3.03
CA PHE A 282 -16.42 -41.54 -2.02
C PHE A 282 -16.82 -41.18 -0.57
N ASP A 283 -17.05 -39.90 -0.24
CA ASP A 283 -17.24 -39.50 1.16
C ASP A 283 -18.69 -39.19 1.55
N SER A 284 -19.03 -39.46 2.80
CA SER A 284 -20.30 -39.08 3.39
C SER A 284 -20.50 -37.56 3.40
N GLU A 285 -21.77 -37.13 3.35
CA GLU A 285 -22.15 -35.71 3.45
C GLU A 285 -21.55 -35.00 4.69
N ALA A 286 -21.44 -35.76 5.78
CA ALA A 286 -20.81 -35.27 7.02
C ALA A 286 -19.32 -34.92 6.84
N ALA A 287 -18.56 -35.74 6.10
CA ALA A 287 -17.14 -35.50 5.82
C ALA A 287 -16.95 -34.24 4.94
N ARG A 288 -17.80 -34.08 3.90
CA ARG A 288 -17.81 -32.86 3.06
C ARG A 288 -18.11 -31.60 3.86
N GLY A 289 -19.12 -31.66 4.72
CA GLY A 289 -19.49 -30.55 5.62
C GLY A 289 -18.38 -30.18 6.61
N LYS A 290 -17.61 -31.17 7.10
CA LYS A 290 -16.43 -30.93 7.96
C LYS A 290 -15.31 -30.21 7.20
N THR A 291 -14.94 -30.70 6.02
CA THR A 291 -13.89 -30.09 5.20
C THR A 291 -14.24 -28.65 4.79
N LEU A 292 -15.49 -28.39 4.42
CA LEU A 292 -15.96 -27.05 4.09
C LEU A 292 -15.89 -26.09 5.29
N ARG A 293 -16.20 -26.57 6.52
CA ARG A 293 -16.04 -25.78 7.75
C ARG A 293 -14.59 -25.46 8.04
N GLU A 294 -13.69 -26.43 7.86
CA GLU A 294 -12.25 -26.25 8.07
C GLU A 294 -11.66 -25.24 7.07
N LEU A 295 -12.00 -25.36 5.77
CA LEU A 295 -11.62 -24.39 4.74
C LEU A 295 -12.10 -22.98 5.09
N GLN A 296 -13.38 -22.82 5.46
CA GLN A 296 -13.93 -21.52 5.84
C GLN A 296 -13.20 -20.94 7.06
N ARG A 297 -12.97 -21.74 8.12
CA ARG A 297 -12.28 -21.30 9.33
C ARG A 297 -10.86 -20.86 9.03
N ASN A 298 -10.10 -21.66 8.30
CA ASN A 298 -8.71 -21.36 7.98
C ASN A 298 -8.61 -20.11 7.10
N SER A 299 -9.49 -19.97 6.08
CA SER A 299 -9.54 -18.74 5.27
C SER A 299 -9.91 -17.50 6.09
N ALA A 300 -10.76 -17.65 7.12
CA ALA A 300 -11.06 -16.56 8.05
C ALA A 300 -9.85 -16.21 8.95
N VAL A 301 -9.07 -17.22 9.37
CA VAL A 301 -7.81 -17.01 10.12
C VAL A 301 -6.79 -16.28 9.24
N GLU A 302 -6.60 -16.72 7.97
CA GLU A 302 -5.74 -16.02 7.01
C GLU A 302 -6.15 -14.56 6.83
N LEU A 303 -7.45 -14.28 6.70
CA LEU A 303 -7.99 -12.93 6.60
C LEU A 303 -7.67 -12.10 7.85
N GLY A 304 -7.88 -12.66 9.04
CA GLY A 304 -7.58 -11.99 10.32
C GLY A 304 -6.09 -11.66 10.46
N LEU A 305 -5.21 -12.60 10.12
CA LEU A 305 -3.76 -12.39 10.10
C LEU A 305 -3.38 -11.32 9.06
N GLY A 306 -4.01 -11.33 7.89
CA GLY A 306 -3.81 -10.33 6.86
C GLY A 306 -4.19 -8.93 7.33
N VAL A 307 -5.33 -8.76 8.01
CA VAL A 307 -5.75 -7.48 8.59
C VAL A 307 -4.76 -7.02 9.67
N LEU A 308 -4.22 -7.93 10.47
CA LEU A 308 -3.18 -7.61 11.45
C LEU A 308 -1.87 -7.17 10.77
N ILE A 309 -1.44 -7.86 9.71
CA ILE A 309 -0.28 -7.46 8.90
C ILE A 309 -0.45 -6.03 8.37
N LEU A 310 -1.63 -5.66 7.87
CA LEU A 310 -1.90 -4.30 7.40
C LEU A 310 -1.78 -3.26 8.53
N GLY A 311 -2.12 -3.62 9.77
CA GLY A 311 -1.89 -2.77 10.96
C GLY A 311 -0.40 -2.54 11.22
N VAL A 312 0.41 -3.60 11.15
CA VAL A 312 1.88 -3.49 11.26
C VAL A 312 2.45 -2.62 10.13
N VAL A 313 1.96 -2.77 8.90
CA VAL A 313 2.38 -1.94 7.74
C VAL A 313 2.00 -0.48 7.96
N ALA A 314 0.82 -0.19 8.51
CA ALA A 314 0.41 1.18 8.84
C ALA A 314 1.34 1.83 9.86
N ALA A 315 1.82 1.08 10.86
CA ALA A 315 2.80 1.53 11.84
C ALA A 315 4.20 1.69 11.22
N LEU A 316 4.66 0.71 10.42
CA LEU A 316 5.94 0.75 9.71
C LEU A 316 6.11 2.02 8.87
N GLY A 317 5.08 2.43 8.15
CA GLY A 317 5.14 3.64 7.32
C GLY A 317 5.19 4.95 8.12
N THR A 318 5.21 4.90 9.44
CA THR A 318 5.44 6.06 10.32
C THR A 318 6.83 6.07 10.95
N LEU A 319 7.62 5.02 10.75
CA LEU A 319 8.98 4.88 11.27
C LEU A 319 10.01 5.22 10.18
N PRO A 320 11.16 5.80 10.54
CA PRO A 320 12.26 5.99 9.59
C PRO A 320 12.82 4.63 9.15
N PRO A 321 13.21 4.46 7.87
CA PRO A 321 13.84 3.24 7.38
C PRO A 321 15.12 2.91 8.14
N ALA A 322 15.40 1.62 8.34
CA ALA A 322 16.58 1.17 9.05
C ALA A 322 17.90 1.46 8.31
N ALA A 323 17.85 1.64 6.98
CA ALA A 323 19.00 1.97 6.12
C ALA A 323 19.55 3.39 6.32
N HIS A 324 18.83 4.29 7.03
CA HIS A 324 19.29 5.63 7.37
C HIS A 324 19.32 5.80 8.89
N PRO A 325 20.31 5.23 9.61
CA PRO A 325 20.48 5.53 11.01
C PRO A 325 20.81 7.01 11.11
N HIS A 326 19.96 7.80 11.80
CA HIS A 326 20.39 9.09 12.27
C HIS A 326 21.59 8.82 13.18
N THR A 327 22.79 9.20 12.74
CA THR A 327 23.95 9.34 13.62
C THR A 327 23.57 10.40 14.66
N HIS A 328 23.02 9.95 15.78
CA HIS A 328 23.10 10.71 17.00
C HIS A 328 24.61 10.80 17.29
N VAL A 329 25.19 11.90 16.89
CA VAL A 329 26.50 12.33 17.43
C VAL A 329 26.28 12.41 18.92
N SER A 330 26.61 11.33 19.63
CA SER A 330 26.73 11.32 21.06
C SER A 330 27.91 12.25 21.37
N SER A 331 27.61 13.49 21.67
CA SER A 331 28.56 14.42 22.20
C SER A 331 28.91 14.04 23.64
N LYS A 332 29.55 12.87 23.83
CA LYS A 332 30.42 12.57 24.95
C LYS A 332 31.85 12.84 24.50
N GLY A 333 32.18 14.10 24.32
CA GLY A 333 33.51 14.62 24.09
C GLY A 333 33.57 15.94 24.79
N THR A 334 34.45 16.03 25.76
CA THR A 334 34.95 17.18 26.55
C THR A 334 34.78 18.52 25.82
N PRO A 335 34.39 19.59 26.53
CA PRO A 335 34.28 20.90 25.94
C PRO A 335 35.69 21.50 25.74
N GLU A 336 36.32 21.23 24.61
CA GLU A 336 37.44 22.02 24.16
C GLU A 336 36.91 23.37 23.68
N ARG A 337 37.08 24.39 24.51
CA ARG A 337 36.77 25.79 24.20
C ARG A 337 37.56 26.20 22.96
N ARG A 338 36.99 26.14 21.79
CA ARG A 338 37.37 26.94 20.64
C ARG A 338 36.39 28.10 20.51
N ASN A 339 36.83 29.25 21.06
CA ASN A 339 36.26 30.56 20.78
C ASN A 339 36.39 30.86 19.29
N VAL A 340 35.37 30.53 18.51
CA VAL A 340 35.19 31.08 17.15
C VAL A 340 34.33 32.33 17.35
N ALA A 341 34.99 33.46 17.50
CA ALA A 341 34.36 34.78 17.48
C ALA A 341 33.78 34.99 16.07
N MET A 342 32.48 34.85 15.93
CA MET A 342 31.75 35.25 14.74
C MET A 342 31.68 36.78 14.73
N ARG A 343 32.66 37.44 14.06
CA ARG A 343 32.61 38.86 13.77
C ARG A 343 31.52 39.11 12.72
N ILE A 344 30.37 39.55 13.17
CA ILE A 344 29.37 40.18 12.31
C ILE A 344 29.84 41.64 12.14
N GLY A 345 30.50 41.96 11.03
CA GLY A 345 30.86 43.30 10.65
C GLY A 345 29.63 44.06 10.15
N PHE A 346 29.05 44.91 10.95
CA PHE A 346 28.17 45.97 10.48
C PHE A 346 29.02 47.09 9.93
N SER A 347 29.03 47.28 8.62
CA SER A 347 29.56 48.48 7.98
C SER A 347 28.46 49.54 7.96
N THR A 348 28.57 50.53 8.82
CA THR A 348 27.79 51.75 8.74
C THR A 348 28.48 52.72 7.77
N GLN A 349 27.93 52.90 6.59
CA GLN A 349 28.35 53.94 5.65
C GLN A 349 27.24 54.98 5.53
N ASN A 350 27.52 56.13 6.03
CA ASN A 350 27.07 57.50 5.77
C ASN A 350 25.79 57.76 4.96
N SER A 351 24.94 58.55 5.58
CA SER A 351 23.74 59.19 5.05
C SER A 351 24.05 60.19 3.91
N PRO A 352 23.22 60.28 2.87
CA PRO A 352 23.09 61.43 2.00
C PRO A 352 21.92 62.34 2.41
N PRO A 353 21.89 63.60 1.91
CA PRO A 353 20.98 64.65 2.35
C PRO A 353 19.54 64.52 1.76
N PRO A 354 18.59 65.30 2.27
CA PRO A 354 17.15 65.08 2.03
C PRO A 354 16.66 65.70 0.73
N GLY A 355 15.78 64.98 0.05
CA GLY A 355 14.98 65.54 -1.05
C GLY A 355 14.36 64.49 -1.98
N ALA A 356 13.04 64.48 -1.94
CA ALA A 356 12.09 64.07 -2.98
C ALA A 356 11.78 62.59 -3.26
N GLY A 357 10.51 62.22 -3.11
CA GLY A 357 9.76 61.43 -4.10
C GLY A 357 9.51 59.98 -3.78
N THR A 358 8.35 59.71 -3.26
CA THR A 358 7.59 58.47 -3.23
C THR A 358 7.74 57.56 -4.45
N ARG A 359 8.16 56.30 -4.26
CA ARG A 359 7.61 55.11 -4.98
C ARG A 359 8.08 53.85 -4.28
N SER A 360 7.07 53.04 -3.92
CA SER A 360 7.23 51.69 -3.35
C SER A 360 7.71 50.73 -4.42
N GLU A 361 8.92 50.19 -4.29
CA GLU A 361 9.34 49.00 -5.00
C GLU A 361 9.70 47.91 -4.01
N VAL A 362 8.98 46.76 -4.17
CA VAL A 362 9.20 45.54 -3.41
C VAL A 362 10.43 44.86 -3.96
N SER A 363 11.52 44.86 -3.19
CA SER A 363 12.79 44.23 -3.56
C SER A 363 12.76 42.75 -3.23
N LEU A 364 12.78 41.92 -4.25
CA LEU A 364 12.97 40.46 -4.20
C LEU A 364 14.38 40.13 -3.69
N VAL A 365 14.49 39.56 -2.51
CA VAL A 365 15.73 38.99 -1.99
C VAL A 365 16.02 37.67 -2.69
N ARG A 366 16.96 37.68 -3.60
CA ARG A 366 17.50 36.48 -4.26
C ARG A 366 18.61 35.89 -3.42
N ILE A 367 18.37 34.80 -2.72
CA ILE A 367 19.41 34.03 -2.03
C ILE A 367 20.14 33.16 -3.06
N HIS A 368 21.40 33.52 -3.33
CA HIS A 368 22.33 32.68 -4.12
C HIS A 368 23.10 31.79 -3.16
N CYS A 369 22.84 30.48 -3.19
CA CYS A 369 23.76 29.47 -2.63
C CYS A 369 24.77 29.10 -3.71
N GLY A 370 25.97 29.72 -3.65
CA GLY A 370 27.08 29.33 -4.50
C GLY A 370 27.80 28.12 -3.93
N PHE A 371 27.81 27.01 -4.65
CA PHE A 371 28.74 25.91 -4.46
C PHE A 371 30.04 26.22 -5.18
N LEU A 372 31.14 26.32 -4.44
CA LEU A 372 32.49 26.35 -5.00
C LEU A 372 32.98 24.90 -5.21
N PRO A 373 33.56 24.57 -6.37
CA PRO A 373 34.18 23.26 -6.57
C PRO A 373 35.57 23.21 -5.92
N ALA A 374 35.85 22.11 -5.23
CA ALA A 374 37.13 21.81 -4.64
C ALA A 374 38.18 21.55 -5.72
N SER A 375 39.35 22.22 -5.62
CA SER A 375 40.51 22.04 -6.46
C SER A 375 41.23 20.72 -6.17
N PRO A 376 41.77 20.01 -7.20
CA PRO A 376 42.57 18.81 -6.98
C PRO A 376 44.00 19.12 -6.50
N PRO A 377 44.65 18.20 -5.77
CA PRO A 377 46.01 18.39 -5.27
C PRO A 377 47.07 18.25 -6.37
N LYS A 378 48.04 19.13 -6.36
CA LYS A 378 49.27 19.06 -7.15
C LYS A 378 50.18 17.98 -6.56
N GLY A 379 50.64 17.07 -7.37
CA GLY A 379 51.68 16.10 -7.01
C GLY A 379 52.46 15.70 -8.25
N SER A 380 53.58 16.33 -8.38
CA SER A 380 54.96 16.00 -8.84
C SER A 380 55.16 14.97 -9.95
N LEU A 381 55.85 15.50 -10.97
CA LEU A 381 56.60 14.85 -12.06
C LEU A 381 57.60 13.79 -11.57
N SER A 382 57.69 12.67 -12.27
CA SER A 382 58.95 12.00 -12.51
C SER A 382 58.87 11.26 -13.87
N ALA A 383 59.89 11.51 -14.66
CA ALA A 383 60.16 11.03 -16.01
C ALA A 383 60.73 9.62 -16.01
N GLY A 384 60.64 8.93 -17.15
CA GLY A 384 61.38 7.68 -17.48
C GLY A 384 60.60 6.84 -18.44
N ASP A 385 60.67 7.04 -19.64
CA ASP A 385 61.55 6.48 -20.72
C ASP A 385 61.23 5.02 -21.09
N ASP A 386 61.00 4.89 -22.36
CA ASP A 386 61.43 3.92 -23.35
C ASP A 386 60.75 2.56 -23.57
N ARG A 387 60.26 2.41 -24.80
CA ARG A 387 60.38 1.33 -25.79
C ARG A 387 59.59 0.04 -25.69
N ARG A 388 58.86 -0.14 -26.82
CA ARG A 388 58.71 -1.37 -27.66
C ARG A 388 58.10 -2.62 -27.02
N LEU A 389 57.02 -3.07 -27.53
CA LEU A 389 56.71 -3.83 -28.76
C LEU A 389 55.18 -3.86 -28.92
#